data_870d4cdb860f2989e37ca70e53b76b90
#
_entry.id   870d4cdb860f2989e37ca70e53b76b90
#
_cell.length_a   1.000
_cell.length_b   1.000
_cell.length_c   1.000
_cell.angle_alpha   90.00
_cell.angle_beta   90.00
_cell.angle_gamma   90.00
#
_symmetry.space_group_name_H-M   'P 1'
#
loop_
_entity.id
_entity.type
_entity.pdbx_description
1 polymer ?
#
loop_
_entity_poly.entity_id
_entity_poly.type
_entity_poly.pdbx_seq_one_letter_code
_entity_poly.pdbx_strand_id
1 'polypeptide(L)'
;MNILFSHANFPAQFRRLAPHLAARGHRVAFLCQQKEWHAPAMQGVQLVPYRVTRSSAAEAIHPYLERVENPVLSGQAAFRAALNLRREHSFEADVIVSHAGFGSGLYLKDAFPEARRIGLFEWYYTSHSGDVAFLYNGAVPDDRRLRLRTWNMPLLLELAQCDAAVVPTAFQRQQFPDALQPLLHQLHEGVDVQQLSGLRQAPPPKPSWWPDEPDAEIVTYVSRG
;
A
#
# COMPACT_ATOMS: atom_id res chain seq x y z
N MET A 1 -9.15 -11.67 -17.91
CA MET A 1 -9.76 -11.05 -16.71
C MET A 1 -9.47 -9.58 -16.70
N ASN A 2 -10.36 -8.79 -16.10
CA ASN A 2 -10.15 -7.40 -15.80
C ASN A 2 -9.65 -7.28 -14.35
N ILE A 3 -8.47 -6.73 -14.15
CA ILE A 3 -7.82 -6.65 -12.84
C ILE A 3 -7.62 -5.18 -12.48
N LEU A 4 -8.17 -4.76 -11.35
CA LEU A 4 -8.06 -3.39 -10.84
C LEU A 4 -7.08 -3.36 -9.67
N PHE A 5 -5.94 -2.68 -9.86
CA PHE A 5 -5.04 -2.34 -8.78
C PHE A 5 -5.43 -1.02 -8.12
N SER A 6 -5.23 -0.87 -6.83
CA SER A 6 -5.46 0.37 -6.10
C SER A 6 -4.40 0.62 -5.03
N HIS A 7 -3.75 1.79 -5.13
CA HIS A 7 -2.82 2.30 -4.14
C HIS A 7 -2.77 3.83 -4.21
N ALA A 8 -2.62 4.53 -3.07
CA ALA A 8 -2.49 5.98 -3.07
C ALA A 8 -1.29 6.49 -3.88
N ASN A 9 -0.18 5.73 -3.87
CA ASN A 9 1.01 6.01 -4.67
C ASN A 9 1.06 5.08 -5.90
N PHE A 10 1.67 5.56 -6.98
CA PHE A 10 1.91 4.77 -8.18
C PHE A 10 3.42 4.65 -8.44
N PRO A 11 3.92 3.49 -8.83
CA PRO A 11 3.28 2.16 -8.89
C PRO A 11 3.36 1.36 -7.58
N ALA A 12 4.03 1.90 -6.57
CA ALA A 12 4.24 1.29 -5.24
C ALA A 12 4.65 -0.20 -5.31
N GLN A 13 4.05 -1.04 -4.47
CA GLN A 13 4.35 -2.46 -4.40
C GLN A 13 3.95 -3.24 -5.66
N PHE A 14 3.01 -2.71 -6.44
CA PHE A 14 2.45 -3.40 -7.62
C PHE A 14 3.23 -3.16 -8.91
N ARG A 15 4.38 -2.48 -8.86
CA ARG A 15 5.21 -2.11 -10.01
C ARG A 15 5.64 -3.28 -10.90
N ARG A 16 5.70 -4.49 -10.36
CA ARG A 16 6.08 -5.71 -11.09
C ARG A 16 4.86 -6.55 -11.46
N LEU A 17 3.94 -6.69 -10.52
CA LEU A 17 2.78 -7.56 -10.69
C LEU A 17 1.82 -7.02 -11.76
N ALA A 18 1.50 -5.72 -11.74
CA ALA A 18 0.55 -5.13 -12.66
C ALA A 18 0.98 -5.28 -14.14
N PRO A 19 2.20 -4.87 -14.56
CA PRO A 19 2.63 -5.04 -15.94
C PRO A 19 2.84 -6.51 -16.32
N HIS A 20 3.24 -7.37 -15.39
CA HIS A 20 3.35 -8.80 -15.63
C HIS A 20 2.01 -9.43 -16.00
N LEU A 21 0.93 -9.09 -15.29
CA LEU A 21 -0.41 -9.55 -15.59
C LEU A 21 -0.94 -8.97 -16.92
N ALA A 22 -0.64 -7.71 -17.21
CA ALA A 22 -0.96 -7.10 -18.50
C ALA A 22 -0.27 -7.85 -19.66
N ALA A 23 1.01 -8.17 -19.52
CA ALA A 23 1.78 -8.95 -20.52
C ALA A 23 1.22 -10.37 -20.72
N ARG A 24 0.50 -10.92 -19.75
CA ARG A 24 -0.20 -12.20 -19.85
C ARG A 24 -1.61 -12.11 -20.46
N GLY A 25 -1.97 -10.95 -21.01
CA GLY A 25 -3.23 -10.75 -21.71
C GLY A 25 -4.41 -10.38 -20.79
N HIS A 26 -4.16 -10.01 -19.54
CA HIS A 26 -5.19 -9.44 -18.68
C HIS A 26 -5.39 -7.95 -18.99
N ARG A 27 -6.62 -7.47 -18.90
CA ARG A 27 -6.92 -6.04 -18.93
C ARG A 27 -6.67 -5.47 -17.55
N VAL A 28 -5.65 -4.63 -17.41
CA VAL A 28 -5.21 -4.12 -16.12
C VAL A 28 -5.42 -2.63 -16.02
N ALA A 29 -6.09 -2.17 -14.97
CA ALA A 29 -6.24 -0.77 -14.60
C ALA A 29 -5.61 -0.52 -13.22
N PHE A 30 -5.11 0.70 -12.99
CA PHE A 30 -4.48 1.09 -11.76
C PHE A 30 -5.05 2.43 -11.25
N LEU A 31 -5.80 2.38 -10.14
CA LEU A 31 -6.29 3.54 -9.42
C LEU A 31 -5.19 4.11 -8.52
N CYS A 32 -4.83 5.38 -8.72
CA CYS A 32 -3.87 6.07 -7.85
C CYS A 32 -4.27 7.53 -7.60
N GLN A 33 -3.83 8.07 -6.46
CA GLN A 33 -4.03 9.48 -6.18
C GLN A 33 -3.15 10.32 -7.12
N GLN A 34 -3.76 11.25 -7.82
CA GLN A 34 -3.02 12.20 -8.66
C GLN A 34 -2.17 13.11 -7.78
N LYS A 35 -0.87 13.13 -8.07
CA LYS A 35 0.10 14.04 -7.47
C LYS A 35 0.59 15.03 -8.54
N GLU A 36 1.29 16.07 -8.14
CA GLU A 36 1.82 17.09 -9.06
C GLU A 36 2.85 16.55 -10.05
N TRP A 37 3.56 15.47 -9.69
CA TRP A 37 4.50 14.81 -10.58
C TRP A 37 3.79 13.82 -11.54
N HIS A 38 4.31 13.73 -12.76
CA HIS A 38 3.80 12.80 -13.76
C HIS A 38 4.22 11.38 -13.41
N ALA A 39 3.24 10.50 -13.20
CA ALA A 39 3.52 9.09 -13.02
C ALA A 39 4.13 8.50 -14.30
N PRO A 40 5.25 7.76 -14.24
CA PRO A 40 5.79 7.09 -15.42
C PRO A 40 4.76 6.10 -15.96
N ALA A 41 4.67 6.02 -17.30
CA ALA A 41 3.79 5.05 -17.93
C ALA A 41 4.21 3.62 -17.55
N MET A 42 3.24 2.76 -17.29
CA MET A 42 3.46 1.34 -17.06
C MET A 42 2.88 0.56 -18.24
N GLN A 43 3.72 -0.22 -18.92
CA GLN A 43 3.35 -0.89 -20.16
C GLN A 43 2.12 -1.81 -19.96
N GLY A 44 1.09 -1.62 -20.79
CA GLY A 44 -0.12 -2.42 -20.78
C GLY A 44 -1.07 -2.16 -19.61
N VAL A 45 -0.79 -1.17 -18.75
CA VAL A 45 -1.60 -0.83 -17.58
C VAL A 45 -2.29 0.52 -17.81
N GLN A 46 -3.63 0.53 -17.74
CA GLN A 46 -4.42 1.76 -17.81
C GLN A 46 -4.34 2.50 -16.47
N LEU A 47 -3.71 3.68 -16.46
CA LEU A 47 -3.67 4.53 -15.28
C LEU A 47 -5.01 5.27 -15.11
N VAL A 48 -5.56 5.22 -13.89
CA VAL A 48 -6.83 5.87 -13.52
C VAL A 48 -6.58 6.77 -12.30
N PRO A 49 -6.20 8.04 -12.55
CA PRO A 49 -5.93 8.96 -11.45
C PRO A 49 -7.21 9.45 -10.78
N TYR A 50 -7.18 9.60 -9.46
CA TYR A 50 -8.24 10.28 -8.71
C TYR A 50 -7.66 11.44 -7.90
N ARG A 51 -8.50 12.44 -7.63
CA ARG A 51 -8.12 13.60 -6.79
C ARG A 51 -8.95 13.62 -5.52
N VAL A 52 -8.27 13.83 -4.41
CA VAL A 52 -8.90 14.19 -3.15
C VAL A 52 -9.06 15.71 -3.13
N THR A 53 -10.28 16.19 -3.18
CA THR A 53 -10.61 17.62 -3.30
C THR A 53 -10.72 18.34 -1.97
N ARG A 54 -10.80 17.59 -0.87
CA ARG A 54 -10.84 18.09 0.49
C ARG A 54 -9.69 17.48 1.28
N SER A 55 -8.93 18.29 1.99
CA SER A 55 -8.02 17.81 3.01
C SER A 55 -8.76 17.63 4.34
N SER A 56 -8.27 16.73 5.17
CA SER A 56 -8.66 16.66 6.58
C SER A 56 -8.39 18.01 7.24
N ALA A 57 -9.42 18.60 7.84
CA ALA A 57 -9.27 19.83 8.61
C ALA A 57 -8.79 19.44 10.01
N ALA A 58 -7.47 19.31 10.18
CA ALA A 58 -6.84 18.82 11.42
C ALA A 58 -7.26 19.60 12.67
N GLU A 59 -7.65 20.87 12.51
CA GLU A 59 -8.15 21.72 13.61
C GLU A 59 -9.63 21.46 13.95
N ALA A 60 -10.39 20.85 13.04
CA ALA A 60 -11.84 20.64 13.18
C ALA A 60 -12.25 19.20 13.52
N ILE A 61 -11.29 18.27 13.56
CA ILE A 61 -11.54 16.86 13.89
C ILE A 61 -10.78 16.45 15.15
N HIS A 62 -11.28 15.42 15.81
CA HIS A 62 -10.57 14.84 16.94
C HIS A 62 -9.21 14.30 16.48
N PRO A 63 -8.09 14.56 17.19
CA PRO A 63 -6.73 14.19 16.76
C PRO A 63 -6.54 12.70 16.44
N TYR A 64 -7.35 11.81 17.01
CA TYR A 64 -7.31 10.38 16.69
C TYR A 64 -7.86 10.06 15.30
N LEU A 65 -8.74 10.88 14.76
CA LEU A 65 -9.46 10.65 13.50
C LEU A 65 -8.69 11.13 12.27
N GLU A 66 -7.59 11.85 12.43
CA GLU A 66 -6.77 12.34 11.30
C GLU A 66 -6.40 11.21 10.33
N ARG A 67 -5.93 10.08 10.86
CA ARG A 67 -5.61 8.88 10.04
C ARG A 67 -6.82 8.00 9.72
N VAL A 68 -8.01 8.45 10.01
CA VAL A 68 -9.27 7.82 9.63
C VAL A 68 -9.98 8.65 8.56
N GLU A 69 -10.06 9.97 8.73
CA GLU A 69 -10.72 10.85 7.75
C GLU A 69 -10.02 10.85 6.40
N ASN A 70 -8.70 10.95 6.36
CA ASN A 70 -7.95 10.94 5.10
C ASN A 70 -8.17 9.67 4.26
N PRO A 71 -8.12 8.45 4.80
CA PRO A 71 -8.53 7.23 4.11
C PRO A 71 -9.97 7.27 3.59
N VAL A 72 -10.92 7.81 4.34
CA VAL A 72 -12.32 7.96 3.89
C VAL A 72 -12.42 8.88 2.69
N LEU A 73 -11.76 10.04 2.72
CA LEU A 73 -11.74 10.99 1.61
C LEU A 73 -11.08 10.38 0.36
N SER A 74 -9.97 9.66 0.54
CA SER A 74 -9.29 8.92 -0.52
C SER A 74 -10.19 7.84 -1.11
N GLY A 75 -10.87 7.07 -0.26
CA GLY A 75 -11.81 6.02 -0.67
C GLY A 75 -12.98 6.55 -1.49
N GLN A 76 -13.58 7.66 -1.06
CA GLN A 76 -14.66 8.30 -1.81
C GLN A 76 -14.19 8.78 -3.20
N ALA A 77 -12.99 9.34 -3.29
CA ALA A 77 -12.43 9.79 -4.56
C ALA A 77 -12.11 8.60 -5.48
N ALA A 78 -11.50 7.54 -4.95
CA ALA A 78 -11.21 6.31 -5.66
C ALA A 78 -12.50 5.62 -6.15
N PHE A 79 -13.53 5.56 -5.32
CA PHE A 79 -14.85 5.02 -5.70
C PHE A 79 -15.47 5.75 -6.91
N ARG A 80 -15.45 7.09 -6.90
CA ARG A 80 -15.96 7.87 -8.05
C ARG A 80 -15.17 7.59 -9.33
N ALA A 81 -13.85 7.51 -9.23
CA ALA A 81 -12.99 7.17 -10.37
C ALA A 81 -13.24 5.73 -10.86
N ALA A 82 -13.49 4.79 -9.96
CA ALA A 82 -13.86 3.41 -10.30
C ALA A 82 -15.21 3.34 -11.04
N LEU A 83 -16.22 4.09 -10.60
CA LEU A 83 -17.50 4.21 -11.31
C LEU A 83 -17.35 4.84 -12.70
N ASN A 84 -16.48 5.84 -12.86
CA ASN A 84 -16.20 6.43 -14.17
C ASN A 84 -15.50 5.42 -15.09
N LEU A 85 -14.50 4.70 -14.57
CA LEU A 85 -13.82 3.64 -15.30
C LEU A 85 -14.81 2.58 -15.82
N ARG A 86 -15.76 2.17 -14.96
CA ARG A 86 -16.82 1.23 -15.31
C ARG A 86 -17.71 1.75 -16.43
N ARG A 87 -18.17 2.99 -16.32
CA ARG A 87 -19.12 3.59 -17.27
C ARG A 87 -18.48 3.99 -18.59
N GLU A 88 -17.33 4.67 -18.55
CA GLU A 88 -16.72 5.29 -19.72
C GLU A 88 -15.85 4.33 -20.52
N HIS A 89 -15.26 3.33 -19.83
CA HIS A 89 -14.35 2.37 -20.45
C HIS A 89 -14.88 0.94 -20.45
N SER A 90 -16.16 0.71 -20.08
CA SER A 90 -16.74 -0.63 -19.98
C SER A 90 -15.81 -1.62 -19.24
N PHE A 91 -15.25 -1.16 -18.11
CA PHE A 91 -14.35 -1.96 -17.29
C PHE A 91 -15.13 -2.54 -16.11
N GLU A 92 -15.45 -3.81 -16.18
CA GLU A 92 -16.02 -4.56 -15.06
C GLU A 92 -14.90 -5.38 -14.42
N ALA A 93 -14.54 -5.08 -13.17
CA ALA A 93 -13.45 -5.76 -12.50
C ALA A 93 -13.84 -7.18 -12.10
N ASP A 94 -13.03 -8.18 -12.48
CA ASP A 94 -13.12 -9.55 -11.96
C ASP A 94 -12.36 -9.68 -10.63
N VAL A 95 -11.24 -8.95 -10.52
CA VAL A 95 -10.36 -8.96 -9.34
C VAL A 95 -9.94 -7.54 -8.99
N ILE A 96 -10.00 -7.22 -7.71
CA ILE A 96 -9.47 -5.99 -7.11
C ILE A 96 -8.26 -6.37 -6.25
N VAL A 97 -7.13 -5.71 -6.47
CA VAL A 97 -5.92 -5.83 -5.63
C VAL A 97 -5.62 -4.47 -5.04
N SER A 98 -5.79 -4.31 -3.74
CA SER A 98 -5.62 -3.02 -3.06
C SER A 98 -4.62 -3.10 -1.92
N HIS A 99 -3.85 -2.01 -1.72
CA HIS A 99 -3.06 -1.84 -0.53
C HIS A 99 -3.94 -1.24 0.57
N ALA A 100 -4.08 -1.95 1.68
CA ALA A 100 -4.93 -1.54 2.78
C ALA A 100 -4.34 -0.39 3.61
N GLY A 101 -5.21 0.38 4.27
CA GLY A 101 -4.84 1.44 5.20
C GLY A 101 -4.72 2.83 4.59
N PHE A 102 -4.55 2.97 3.26
CA PHE A 102 -4.53 4.26 2.57
C PHE A 102 -5.91 4.75 2.12
N GLY A 103 -6.92 3.91 2.27
CA GLY A 103 -8.31 4.21 1.95
C GLY A 103 -8.73 4.00 0.51
N SER A 104 -7.81 3.97 -0.45
CA SER A 104 -8.16 3.82 -1.87
C SER A 104 -8.92 2.51 -2.18
N GLY A 105 -8.84 1.52 -1.29
CA GLY A 105 -9.56 0.26 -1.37
C GLY A 105 -10.94 0.24 -0.69
N LEU A 106 -11.23 1.22 0.21
CA LEU A 106 -12.35 1.15 1.16
C LEU A 106 -13.72 0.84 0.54
N TYR A 107 -14.02 1.40 -0.64
CA TYR A 107 -15.34 1.34 -1.26
C TYR A 107 -15.33 0.69 -2.64
N LEU A 108 -14.25 -0.03 -3.01
CA LEU A 108 -14.17 -0.62 -4.35
C LEU A 108 -15.12 -1.81 -4.55
N LYS A 109 -15.47 -2.52 -3.48
CA LYS A 109 -16.52 -3.56 -3.55
C LYS A 109 -17.90 -2.97 -3.83
N ASP A 110 -18.16 -1.72 -3.41
CA ASP A 110 -19.41 -1.03 -3.74
C ASP A 110 -19.46 -0.62 -5.23
N ALA A 111 -18.30 -0.35 -5.85
CA ALA A 111 -18.21 -0.09 -7.29
C ALA A 111 -18.29 -1.38 -8.12
N PHE A 112 -17.72 -2.47 -7.64
CA PHE A 112 -17.64 -3.78 -8.30
C PHE A 112 -18.02 -4.90 -7.32
N PRO A 113 -19.31 -5.09 -7.03
CA PRO A 113 -19.79 -6.04 -6.01
C PRO A 113 -19.36 -7.49 -6.26
N GLU A 114 -19.30 -7.90 -7.52
CA GLU A 114 -18.98 -9.28 -7.92
C GLU A 114 -17.46 -9.56 -7.96
N ALA A 115 -16.63 -8.52 -7.95
CA ALA A 115 -15.18 -8.69 -8.03
C ALA A 115 -14.63 -9.40 -6.79
N ARG A 116 -13.69 -10.34 -6.98
CA ARG A 116 -12.89 -10.88 -5.88
C ARG A 116 -11.92 -9.83 -5.39
N ARG A 117 -11.82 -9.65 -4.06
CA ARG A 117 -10.95 -8.67 -3.46
C ARG A 117 -9.77 -9.30 -2.73
N ILE A 118 -8.56 -8.89 -3.12
CA ILE A 118 -7.29 -9.23 -2.45
C ILE A 118 -6.74 -7.96 -1.83
N GLY A 119 -6.57 -7.95 -0.51
CA GLY A 119 -5.96 -6.84 0.23
C GLY A 119 -4.52 -7.15 0.62
N LEU A 120 -3.60 -6.20 0.39
CA LEU A 120 -2.24 -6.24 0.92
C LEU A 120 -2.20 -5.45 2.23
N PHE A 121 -1.85 -6.13 3.32
CA PHE A 121 -1.82 -5.60 4.68
C PHE A 121 -0.37 -5.59 5.19
N GLU A 122 0.25 -4.43 5.25
CA GLU A 122 1.65 -4.33 5.68
C GLU A 122 1.81 -4.18 7.19
N TRP A 123 0.87 -3.50 7.86
CA TRP A 123 1.05 -3.12 9.25
C TRP A 123 -0.25 -3.04 10.02
N TYR A 124 -0.20 -3.39 11.31
CA TYR A 124 -1.25 -3.16 12.28
C TYR A 124 -0.69 -2.31 13.42
N TYR A 125 -1.34 -1.23 13.76
CA TYR A 125 -0.84 -0.28 14.77
C TYR A 125 -1.13 -0.79 16.18
N THR A 126 -0.07 -1.06 16.94
CA THR A 126 -0.16 -1.47 18.34
C THR A 126 0.89 -0.76 19.18
N SER A 127 0.64 -0.65 20.48
CA SER A 127 1.64 -0.15 21.43
C SER A 127 2.78 -1.13 21.69
N HIS A 128 2.63 -2.38 21.25
CA HIS A 128 3.61 -3.44 21.45
C HIS A 128 4.45 -3.72 20.21
N SER A 129 4.18 -3.03 19.10
CA SER A 129 5.00 -3.16 17.89
C SER A 129 6.43 -2.70 18.17
N GLY A 130 7.39 -3.34 17.50
CA GLY A 130 8.82 -3.11 17.77
C GLY A 130 9.25 -1.65 17.59
N ASP A 131 8.67 -0.94 16.62
CA ASP A 131 8.90 0.49 16.36
C ASP A 131 8.39 1.38 17.51
N VAL A 132 7.17 1.17 17.95
CA VAL A 132 6.56 1.97 19.03
C VAL A 132 7.22 1.67 20.37
N ALA A 133 7.44 0.39 20.70
CA ALA A 133 8.10 0.00 21.92
C ALA A 133 9.52 0.58 22.01
N PHE A 134 10.27 0.58 20.89
CA PHE A 134 11.58 1.19 20.80
C PHE A 134 11.56 2.72 21.04
N LEU A 135 10.65 3.43 20.34
CA LEU A 135 10.55 4.90 20.46
C LEU A 135 10.20 5.38 21.86
N TYR A 136 9.44 4.61 22.60
CA TYR A 136 8.98 4.96 23.95
C TYR A 136 9.68 4.19 25.05
N ASN A 137 10.75 3.45 24.73
CA ASN A 137 11.47 2.61 25.68
C ASN A 137 10.53 1.74 26.54
N GLY A 138 9.50 1.19 25.90
CA GLY A 138 8.48 0.34 26.52
C GLY A 138 7.36 1.08 27.29
N ALA A 139 7.52 2.38 27.59
CA ALA A 139 6.56 3.16 28.38
C ALA A 139 5.66 4.03 27.49
N VAL A 140 4.80 3.41 26.69
CA VAL A 140 3.92 4.11 25.74
C VAL A 140 2.80 4.85 26.48
N PRO A 141 2.68 6.19 26.33
CA PRO A 141 1.61 6.98 26.95
C PRO A 141 0.22 6.50 26.55
N ASP A 142 -0.76 6.63 27.45
CA ASP A 142 -2.13 6.19 27.20
C ASP A 142 -2.76 6.85 25.96
N ASP A 143 -2.61 8.16 25.80
CA ASP A 143 -3.11 8.88 24.62
C ASP A 143 -2.54 8.28 23.33
N ARG A 144 -1.24 7.98 23.28
CA ARG A 144 -0.61 7.34 22.11
C ARG A 144 -1.16 5.95 21.86
N ARG A 145 -1.36 5.16 22.91
CA ARG A 145 -1.92 3.81 22.84
C ARG A 145 -3.32 3.80 22.26
N LEU A 146 -4.19 4.72 22.74
CA LEU A 146 -5.56 4.85 22.26
C LEU A 146 -5.60 5.32 20.80
N ARG A 147 -4.74 6.27 20.43
CA ARG A 147 -4.61 6.80 19.06
C ARG A 147 -4.20 5.70 18.08
N LEU A 148 -3.19 4.90 18.42
CA LEU A 148 -2.75 3.76 17.60
C LEU A 148 -3.89 2.76 17.35
N ARG A 149 -4.68 2.46 18.36
CA ARG A 149 -5.85 1.57 18.22
C ARG A 149 -6.87 2.15 17.22
N THR A 150 -7.15 3.44 17.31
CA THR A 150 -8.09 4.12 16.41
C THR A 150 -7.62 4.10 14.96
N TRP A 151 -6.33 4.21 14.70
CA TRP A 151 -5.75 4.20 13.35
C TRP A 151 -5.98 2.90 12.56
N ASN A 152 -6.35 1.81 13.25
CA ASN A 152 -6.67 0.55 12.58
C ASN A 152 -8.11 0.51 11.99
N MET A 153 -8.96 1.50 12.25
CA MET A 153 -10.36 1.48 11.77
C MET A 153 -10.48 1.28 10.25
N PRO A 154 -9.79 2.06 9.38
CA PRO A 154 -9.88 1.86 7.94
C PRO A 154 -9.36 0.49 7.51
N LEU A 155 -8.27 0.02 8.12
CA LEU A 155 -7.66 -1.27 7.84
C LEU A 155 -8.61 -2.43 8.19
N LEU A 156 -9.29 -2.37 9.33
CA LEU A 156 -10.25 -3.38 9.75
C LEU A 156 -11.48 -3.40 8.84
N LEU A 157 -11.95 -2.22 8.40
CA LEU A 157 -13.05 -2.13 7.44
C LEU A 157 -12.66 -2.75 6.09
N GLU A 158 -11.43 -2.53 5.63
CA GLU A 158 -10.91 -3.15 4.41
C GLU A 158 -10.78 -4.66 4.56
N LEU A 159 -10.27 -5.14 5.70
CA LEU A 159 -10.10 -6.58 5.97
C LEU A 159 -11.44 -7.32 5.93
N ALA A 160 -12.49 -6.73 6.50
CA ALA A 160 -13.82 -7.32 6.52
C ALA A 160 -14.45 -7.51 5.12
N GLN A 161 -13.92 -6.82 4.10
CA GLN A 161 -14.42 -6.89 2.73
C GLN A 161 -13.53 -7.72 1.80
N CYS A 162 -12.41 -8.27 2.30
CA CYS A 162 -11.50 -9.06 1.48
C CYS A 162 -11.95 -10.52 1.35
N ASP A 163 -11.84 -11.07 0.14
CA ASP A 163 -11.92 -12.51 -0.10
C ASP A 163 -10.58 -13.18 0.27
N ALA A 164 -9.47 -12.46 0.17
CA ALA A 164 -8.16 -12.88 0.63
C ALA A 164 -7.37 -11.68 1.16
N ALA A 165 -6.70 -11.84 2.28
CA ALA A 165 -5.81 -10.86 2.87
C ALA A 165 -4.37 -11.37 2.85
N VAL A 166 -3.44 -10.58 2.33
CA VAL A 166 -2.04 -10.94 2.17
C VAL A 166 -1.18 -10.05 3.05
N VAL A 167 -0.18 -10.65 3.70
CA VAL A 167 0.84 -9.95 4.49
C VAL A 167 2.23 -10.39 4.02
N PRO A 168 3.20 -9.46 3.82
CA PRO A 168 4.47 -9.82 3.19
C PRO A 168 5.35 -10.76 3.99
N THR A 169 5.40 -10.61 5.32
CA THR A 169 6.31 -11.34 6.19
C THR A 169 5.65 -11.88 7.46
N ALA A 170 6.27 -12.88 8.08
CA ALA A 170 5.84 -13.39 9.39
C ALA A 170 5.91 -12.29 10.48
N PHE A 171 6.93 -11.44 10.44
CA PHE A 171 7.08 -10.31 11.36
C PHE A 171 5.89 -9.35 11.28
N GLN A 172 5.47 -8.97 10.08
CA GLN A 172 4.31 -8.10 9.87
C GLN A 172 3.01 -8.79 10.30
N ARG A 173 2.85 -10.10 10.00
CA ARG A 173 1.69 -10.88 10.45
C ARG A 173 1.55 -10.90 11.97
N GLN A 174 2.65 -11.02 12.70
CA GLN A 174 2.68 -11.02 14.16
C GLN A 174 2.27 -9.70 14.81
N GLN A 175 2.24 -8.59 14.06
CA GLN A 175 1.73 -7.31 14.57
C GLN A 175 0.20 -7.31 14.69
N PHE A 176 -0.49 -8.19 13.98
CA PHE A 176 -1.94 -8.31 14.05
C PHE A 176 -2.38 -9.10 15.29
N PRO A 177 -3.52 -8.75 15.90
CA PRO A 177 -4.10 -9.56 16.97
C PRO A 177 -4.26 -11.03 16.56
N ASP A 178 -4.07 -11.95 17.50
CA ASP A 178 -4.13 -13.40 17.25
C ASP A 178 -5.43 -13.81 16.56
N ALA A 179 -6.55 -13.17 16.89
CA ALA A 179 -7.85 -13.43 16.27
C ALA A 179 -7.90 -13.09 14.77
N LEU A 180 -7.03 -12.19 14.29
CA LEU A 180 -6.98 -11.77 12.88
C LEU A 180 -5.91 -12.50 12.08
N GLN A 181 -4.87 -13.03 12.73
CA GLN A 181 -3.76 -13.72 12.06
C GLN A 181 -4.19 -14.90 11.18
N PRO A 182 -5.21 -15.72 11.52
CA PRO A 182 -5.68 -16.79 10.65
C PRO A 182 -6.27 -16.31 9.31
N LEU A 183 -6.71 -15.04 9.23
CA LEU A 183 -7.26 -14.44 8.00
C LEU A 183 -6.16 -13.98 7.03
N LEU A 184 -4.91 -13.91 7.49
CA LEU A 184 -3.79 -13.35 6.74
C LEU A 184 -2.91 -14.45 6.14
N HIS A 185 -2.78 -14.44 4.83
CA HIS A 185 -1.88 -15.31 4.08
C HIS A 185 -0.52 -14.64 3.92
N GLN A 186 0.54 -15.31 4.38
CA GLN A 186 1.88 -14.78 4.21
C GLN A 186 2.35 -14.99 2.77
N LEU A 187 2.62 -13.89 2.06
CA LEU A 187 3.15 -13.91 0.69
C LEU A 187 4.05 -12.70 0.46
N HIS A 188 5.34 -12.93 0.32
CA HIS A 188 6.31 -11.89 0.06
C HIS A 188 6.11 -11.27 -1.33
N GLU A 189 6.34 -9.96 -1.46
CA GLU A 189 6.16 -9.20 -2.72
C GLU A 189 7.10 -9.64 -3.85
N GLY A 190 8.15 -10.38 -3.52
CA GLY A 190 9.16 -10.81 -4.44
C GLY A 190 10.21 -9.75 -4.77
N VAL A 191 11.34 -10.22 -5.28
CA VAL A 191 12.41 -9.39 -5.83
C VAL A 191 12.87 -10.00 -7.15
N ASP A 192 13.39 -9.18 -8.04
CA ASP A 192 13.97 -9.64 -9.29
C ASP A 192 15.39 -10.15 -9.04
N VAL A 193 15.49 -11.45 -8.80
CA VAL A 193 16.79 -12.09 -8.51
C VAL A 193 17.73 -12.09 -9.72
N GLN A 194 17.20 -12.07 -10.95
CA GLN A 194 18.04 -12.02 -12.16
C GLN A 194 18.69 -10.65 -12.30
N GLN A 195 17.90 -9.57 -12.11
CA GLN A 195 18.42 -8.21 -12.10
C GLN A 195 19.47 -8.01 -11.00
N LEU A 196 19.20 -8.49 -9.79
CA LEU A 196 20.13 -8.37 -8.67
C LEU A 196 21.40 -9.19 -8.89
N SER A 197 21.31 -10.39 -9.50
CA SER A 197 22.47 -11.19 -9.86
C SER A 197 23.32 -10.52 -10.93
N GLY A 198 22.70 -9.84 -11.89
CA GLY A 198 23.40 -9.04 -12.89
C GLY A 198 24.21 -7.90 -12.27
N LEU A 199 23.66 -7.21 -11.27
CA LEU A 199 24.37 -6.17 -10.53
C LEU A 199 25.58 -6.70 -9.72
N ARG A 200 25.55 -7.95 -9.27
CA ARG A 200 26.71 -8.58 -8.61
C ARG A 200 27.84 -8.88 -9.60
N GLN A 201 27.52 -9.25 -10.85
CA GLN A 201 28.50 -9.55 -11.89
C GLN A 201 29.13 -8.29 -12.50
N ALA A 202 28.35 -7.22 -12.62
CA ALA A 202 28.77 -5.92 -13.12
C ALA A 202 28.32 -4.81 -12.12
N PRO A 203 29.03 -4.65 -11.00
CA PRO A 203 28.67 -3.62 -10.03
C PRO A 203 28.81 -2.24 -10.65
N PRO A 204 27.92 -1.29 -10.30
CA PRO A 204 28.05 0.09 -10.74
C PRO A 204 29.37 0.70 -10.24
N PRO A 205 29.90 1.72 -10.93
CA PRO A 205 31.11 2.40 -10.48
C PRO A 205 30.89 2.98 -9.08
N LYS A 206 31.95 2.99 -8.29
CA LYS A 206 31.91 3.60 -6.95
C LYS A 206 31.49 5.06 -7.07
N PRO A 207 30.51 5.51 -6.25
CA PRO A 207 30.15 6.93 -6.21
C PRO A 207 31.34 7.80 -5.77
N SER A 208 31.38 9.05 -6.18
CA SER A 208 32.46 10.00 -5.83
C SER A 208 32.61 10.26 -4.34
N TRP A 209 31.54 10.04 -3.55
CA TRP A 209 31.55 10.17 -2.09
C TRP A 209 32.02 8.90 -1.36
N TRP A 210 32.30 7.81 -2.08
CA TRP A 210 32.79 6.57 -1.49
C TRP A 210 34.23 6.73 -1.00
N PRO A 211 34.54 6.38 0.27
CA PRO A 211 35.88 6.54 0.80
C PRO A 211 36.89 5.68 0.03
N ASP A 212 38.08 6.24 -0.16
CA ASP A 212 39.21 5.55 -0.81
C ASP A 212 40.03 4.72 0.18
N GLU A 213 39.84 4.91 1.48
CA GLU A 213 40.52 4.19 2.53
C GLU A 213 40.13 2.68 2.49
N PRO A 214 41.10 1.76 2.42
CA PRO A 214 40.82 0.33 2.30
C PRO A 214 40.09 -0.28 3.51
N ASP A 215 40.24 0.32 4.69
CA ASP A 215 39.66 -0.16 5.95
C ASP A 215 38.42 0.65 6.38
N ALA A 216 37.87 1.48 5.48
CA ALA A 216 36.67 2.25 5.81
C ALA A 216 35.45 1.37 5.98
N GLU A 217 34.82 1.43 7.15
CA GLU A 217 33.52 0.84 7.41
C GLU A 217 32.41 1.73 6.87
N ILE A 218 31.51 1.16 6.05
CA ILE A 218 30.40 1.89 5.46
C ILE A 218 29.09 1.37 6.03
N VAL A 219 28.39 2.23 6.76
CA VAL A 219 27.04 1.96 7.23
C VAL A 219 26.06 2.69 6.31
N THR A 220 25.27 1.94 5.55
CA THR A 220 24.25 2.50 4.65
C THR A 220 22.90 2.47 5.33
N TYR A 221 22.28 3.64 5.49
CA TYR A 221 20.90 3.80 5.92
C TYR A 221 20.03 4.18 4.73
N VAL A 222 19.05 3.35 4.40
CA VAL A 222 18.10 3.60 3.32
C VAL A 222 16.72 3.81 3.92
N SER A 223 16.22 5.03 3.84
CA SER A 223 14.87 5.38 4.31
C SER A 223 14.14 6.24 3.29
N ARG A 224 12.84 6.43 3.54
CA ARG A 224 12.10 7.48 2.85
C ARG A 224 12.57 8.83 3.40
N GLY A 225 12.91 9.74 2.51
CA GLY A 225 13.12 11.13 2.83
C GLY A 225 11.81 11.86 3.11
#